data_4e03ef0b29dcdf6cd7b19a3a26641660
#
_entry.id   4e03ef0b29dcdf6cd7b19a3a26641660
#
_cell.length_a   1.000
_cell.length_b   1.000
_cell.length_c   1.000
_cell.angle_alpha   90.00
_cell.angle_beta   90.00
_cell.angle_gamma   90.00
#
_symmetry.space_group_name_H-M   'P 1'
#
loop_
_entity.id
_entity.type
_entity.pdbx_description
1 polymer ?
#
loop_
_entity_poly.entity_id
_entity_poly.type
_entity_poly.pdbx_seq_one_letter_code
_entity_poly.pdbx_strand_id
1 'polypeptide(L)'
;PRRLYYAYDKDVYANQDVDDEFLKSLAEGGFQVGEFAKLCYGIGADNNVKTLEPADAVRQTKELLSLENVNIAEAAFLVGNMFVRADIIEKKGDVINLIEVKAKSWNPLEDTFVSKNGKSTNKAIRPYLYDVAFQKYVLVQALKEMFPEKNFKVNAFLMLADKSKTATVNGLNQLFKIKSAPQKRSVVEVSPDAGDIVSS
;
A
#
# COMPACT_ATOMS: atom_id res chain seq x y z
N PRO A 1 5.12 5.45 -18.89
CA PRO A 1 5.91 6.51 -19.51
C PRO A 1 5.04 7.58 -20.19
N ARG A 2 4.05 7.22 -21.07
CA ARG A 2 3.21 8.22 -21.76
C ARG A 2 2.34 9.06 -20.80
N ARG A 3 1.68 8.43 -19.80
CA ARG A 3 0.87 9.15 -18.80
C ARG A 3 1.71 10.13 -17.96
N LEU A 4 2.93 9.76 -17.57
CA LEU A 4 3.87 10.63 -16.87
C LEU A 4 4.28 11.82 -17.73
N TYR A 5 4.53 11.63 -19.01
CA TYR A 5 4.85 12.69 -19.95
C TYR A 5 3.70 13.71 -20.07
N TYR A 6 2.46 13.23 -20.24
CA TYR A 6 1.27 14.11 -20.32
C TYR A 6 0.96 14.80 -18.99
N ALA A 7 1.25 14.18 -17.85
CA ALA A 7 1.09 14.80 -16.54
C ALA A 7 2.14 15.89 -16.25
N TYR A 8 3.30 15.82 -16.90
CA TYR A 8 4.38 16.82 -16.74
C TYR A 8 4.12 18.06 -17.58
N ASP A 9 3.50 17.92 -18.75
CA ASP A 9 3.27 18.98 -19.73
C ASP A 9 1.80 19.42 -19.75
N LYS A 10 1.33 19.88 -18.58
CA LYS A 10 -0.08 20.23 -18.31
C LYS A 10 -0.60 21.37 -19.18
N ASP A 11 0.28 22.24 -19.67
CA ASP A 11 -0.07 23.39 -20.49
C ASP A 11 -0.39 22.99 -21.95
N VAL A 12 0.07 21.83 -22.38
CA VAL A 12 -0.11 21.30 -23.75
C VAL A 12 -1.22 20.24 -23.83
N TYR A 13 -1.41 19.49 -22.74
CA TYR A 13 -2.36 18.35 -22.71
C TYR A 13 -3.37 18.52 -21.61
N ALA A 14 -4.66 18.63 -21.98
CA ALA A 14 -5.75 18.59 -21.00
C ALA A 14 -5.74 17.28 -20.22
N ASN A 15 -5.84 17.37 -18.90
CA ASN A 15 -5.92 16.19 -18.04
C ASN A 15 -7.34 15.60 -18.16
N GLN A 16 -7.48 14.57 -18.99
CA GLN A 16 -8.76 13.88 -19.23
C GLN A 16 -9.16 12.93 -18.07
N ASP A 17 -8.25 12.67 -17.13
CA ASP A 17 -8.47 11.73 -16.02
C ASP A 17 -9.19 12.38 -14.81
N VAL A 18 -9.43 13.70 -14.80
CA VAL A 18 -9.96 14.42 -13.62
C VAL A 18 -11.44 14.13 -13.38
N ASP A 19 -12.21 13.84 -14.42
CA ASP A 19 -13.67 13.67 -14.36
C ASP A 19 -14.13 12.22 -14.66
N ASP A 20 -13.23 11.24 -14.68
CA ASP A 20 -13.57 9.84 -14.94
C ASP A 20 -14.12 9.18 -13.66
N GLU A 21 -15.46 9.09 -13.56
CA GLU A 21 -16.17 8.44 -12.44
C GLU A 21 -15.75 6.99 -12.23
N PHE A 22 -15.36 6.28 -13.30
CA PHE A 22 -14.89 4.91 -13.20
C PHE A 22 -13.50 4.84 -12.53
N LEU A 23 -12.58 5.73 -12.90
CA LEU A 23 -11.27 5.81 -12.24
C LEU A 23 -11.41 6.23 -10.78
N LYS A 24 -12.36 7.12 -10.48
CA LYS A 24 -12.68 7.52 -9.11
C LYS A 24 -13.20 6.34 -8.29
N SER A 25 -14.15 5.57 -8.82
CA SER A 25 -14.68 4.37 -8.16
C SER A 25 -13.61 3.30 -7.91
N LEU A 26 -12.67 3.10 -8.87
CA LEU A 26 -11.54 2.20 -8.68
C LEU A 26 -10.59 2.68 -7.57
N ALA A 27 -10.32 3.97 -7.50
CA ALA A 27 -9.49 4.56 -6.45
C ALA A 27 -10.17 4.41 -5.08
N GLU A 28 -11.48 4.64 -5.02
CA GLU A 28 -12.29 4.49 -3.82
C GLU A 28 -12.24 3.05 -3.28
N GLY A 29 -12.43 2.06 -4.13
CA GLY A 29 -12.26 0.65 -3.76
C GLY A 29 -10.85 0.34 -3.24
N GLY A 30 -9.82 0.97 -3.82
CA GLY A 30 -8.44 0.88 -3.33
C GLY A 30 -8.27 1.41 -1.91
N PHE A 31 -8.88 2.55 -1.60
CA PHE A 31 -8.80 3.14 -0.25
C PHE A 31 -9.48 2.26 0.80
N GLN A 32 -10.65 1.68 0.49
CA GLN A 32 -11.37 0.78 1.40
C GLN A 32 -10.53 -0.47 1.72
N VAL A 33 -9.93 -1.09 0.70
CA VAL A 33 -9.07 -2.27 0.87
C VAL A 33 -7.80 -1.92 1.66
N GLY A 34 -7.23 -0.73 1.45
CA GLY A 34 -6.09 -0.25 2.23
C GLY A 34 -6.42 -0.11 3.72
N GLU A 35 -7.57 0.50 4.07
CA GLU A 35 -7.98 0.61 5.48
C GLU A 35 -8.31 -0.75 6.11
N PHE A 36 -8.95 -1.65 5.35
CA PHE A 36 -9.16 -3.01 5.82
C PHE A 36 -7.85 -3.75 6.10
N ALA A 37 -6.86 -3.60 5.22
CA ALA A 37 -5.53 -4.19 5.43
C ALA A 37 -4.86 -3.64 6.70
N LYS A 38 -4.97 -2.33 6.99
CA LYS A 38 -4.46 -1.73 8.24
C LYS A 38 -5.08 -2.38 9.49
N LEU A 39 -6.39 -2.66 9.46
CA LEU A 39 -7.07 -3.39 10.53
C LEU A 39 -6.52 -4.81 10.69
N CYS A 40 -6.32 -5.54 9.59
CA CYS A 40 -5.75 -6.90 9.63
C CYS A 40 -4.37 -6.95 10.32
N TYR A 41 -3.60 -5.85 10.25
CA TYR A 41 -2.30 -5.72 10.90
C TYR A 41 -2.36 -5.01 12.25
N GLY A 42 -3.56 -4.71 12.78
CA GLY A 42 -3.74 -4.03 14.06
C GLY A 42 -3.12 -2.64 14.12
N ILE A 43 -3.07 -1.92 13.00
CA ILE A 43 -2.43 -0.61 12.90
C ILE A 43 -3.38 0.46 13.40
N GLY A 44 -3.03 1.08 14.52
CA GLY A 44 -3.72 2.24 15.08
C GLY A 44 -3.24 3.57 14.52
N ALA A 45 -3.81 4.65 15.05
CA ALA A 45 -3.51 6.03 14.61
C ALA A 45 -2.03 6.42 14.81
N ASP A 46 -1.40 5.93 15.87
CA ASP A 46 -0.03 6.27 16.25
C ASP A 46 1.03 5.62 15.32
N ASN A 47 0.68 4.50 14.72
CA ASN A 47 1.54 3.76 13.80
C ASN A 47 1.20 4.02 12.32
N ASN A 48 0.39 5.05 12.04
CA ASN A 48 0.02 5.46 10.69
C ASN A 48 0.70 6.79 10.35
N VAL A 49 1.67 6.77 9.44
CA VAL A 49 2.42 7.97 9.02
C VAL A 49 1.56 8.82 8.08
N LYS A 50 0.85 9.81 8.63
CA LYS A 50 -0.15 10.63 7.90
C LYS A 50 0.43 11.89 7.26
N THR A 51 1.59 12.37 7.73
CA THR A 51 2.18 13.59 7.21
C THR A 51 2.51 13.46 5.72
N LEU A 52 2.22 14.52 4.95
CA LEU A 52 2.50 14.58 3.52
C LEU A 52 3.91 15.13 3.24
N GLU A 53 4.53 15.80 4.22
CA GLU A 53 5.89 16.31 4.09
C GLU A 53 6.89 15.15 4.10
N PRO A 54 7.67 14.94 3.02
CA PRO A 54 8.53 13.77 2.90
C PRO A 54 9.55 13.62 4.03
N ALA A 55 10.20 14.70 4.45
CA ALA A 55 11.21 14.67 5.50
C ALA A 55 10.61 14.24 6.85
N ASP A 56 9.45 14.77 7.20
CA ASP A 56 8.73 14.40 8.43
C ASP A 56 8.22 12.97 8.38
N ALA A 57 7.74 12.52 7.23
CA ALA A 57 7.29 11.14 7.06
C ALA A 57 8.43 10.14 7.25
N VAL A 58 9.60 10.43 6.69
CA VAL A 58 10.81 9.60 6.85
C VAL A 58 11.28 9.60 8.31
N ARG A 59 11.26 10.76 9.00
CA ARG A 59 11.63 10.87 10.41
C ARG A 59 10.70 10.03 11.29
N GLN A 60 9.37 10.17 11.14
CA GLN A 60 8.38 9.36 11.88
C GLN A 60 8.56 7.87 11.62
N THR A 61 8.79 7.48 10.36
CA THR A 61 9.06 6.08 10.00
C THR A 61 10.29 5.55 10.73
N LYS A 62 11.40 6.32 10.78
CA LYS A 62 12.61 5.93 11.48
C LYS A 62 12.39 5.76 12.98
N GLU A 63 11.64 6.67 13.62
CA GLU A 63 11.28 6.60 15.04
C GLU A 63 10.49 5.31 15.32
N LEU A 64 9.48 4.98 14.53
CA LEU A 64 8.68 3.76 14.69
C LEU A 64 9.52 2.49 14.45
N LEU A 65 10.40 2.50 13.44
CA LEU A 65 11.30 1.36 13.17
C LEU A 65 12.36 1.13 14.26
N SER A 66 12.56 2.08 15.19
CA SER A 66 13.43 1.89 16.34
C SER A 66 12.84 0.93 17.37
N LEU A 67 11.52 0.72 17.37
CA LEU A 67 10.86 -0.27 18.21
C LEU A 67 11.26 -1.68 17.78
N GLU A 68 11.28 -2.63 18.71
CA GLU A 68 11.64 -4.02 18.43
C GLU A 68 10.63 -4.70 17.50
N ASN A 69 9.34 -4.51 17.80
CA ASN A 69 8.24 -5.04 17.02
C ASN A 69 7.24 -3.92 16.75
N VAL A 70 6.87 -3.73 15.48
CA VAL A 70 5.92 -2.69 15.08
C VAL A 70 5.30 -2.99 13.73
N ASN A 71 4.01 -2.68 13.59
CA ASN A 71 3.32 -2.60 12.31
C ASN A 71 3.08 -1.12 11.99
N ILE A 72 3.52 -0.66 10.81
CA ILE A 72 3.45 0.74 10.38
C ILE A 72 2.68 0.83 9.08
N ALA A 73 1.70 1.72 8.99
CA ALA A 73 1.07 2.07 7.73
C ALA A 73 1.69 3.33 7.13
N GLU A 74 1.71 3.40 5.80
CA GLU A 74 2.18 4.54 5.01
C GLU A 74 3.65 4.90 5.33
N ALA A 75 4.46 3.92 5.71
CA ALA A 75 5.86 4.11 6.05
C ALA A 75 6.66 4.70 4.87
N ALA A 76 7.39 5.79 5.12
CA ALA A 76 8.08 6.56 4.08
C ALA A 76 9.59 6.33 4.09
N PHE A 77 10.17 6.15 2.90
CA PHE A 77 11.60 5.92 2.70
C PHE A 77 12.11 6.83 1.58
N LEU A 78 13.29 7.40 1.79
CA LEU A 78 13.95 8.29 0.84
C LEU A 78 15.42 7.89 0.71
N VAL A 79 15.89 7.72 -0.53
CA VAL A 79 17.32 7.49 -0.86
C VAL A 79 17.65 8.30 -2.10
N GLY A 80 18.53 9.27 -1.97
CA GLY A 80 18.79 10.22 -3.04
C GLY A 80 17.50 10.93 -3.47
N ASN A 81 17.06 10.71 -4.70
CA ASN A 81 15.80 11.26 -5.25
C ASN A 81 14.67 10.23 -5.35
N MET A 82 14.87 9.03 -4.79
CA MET A 82 13.86 7.97 -4.79
C MET A 82 13.07 8.00 -3.50
N PHE A 83 11.82 8.44 -3.59
CA PHE A 83 10.88 8.46 -2.47
C PHE A 83 9.80 7.40 -2.67
N VAL A 84 9.52 6.59 -1.65
CA VAL A 84 8.45 5.59 -1.64
C VAL A 84 7.66 5.67 -0.34
N ARG A 85 6.39 5.31 -0.40
CA ARG A 85 5.53 5.06 0.76
C ARG A 85 5.03 3.63 0.65
N ALA A 86 5.36 2.82 1.64
CA ALA A 86 4.90 1.44 1.73
C ALA A 86 3.53 1.42 2.41
N ASP A 87 2.57 0.69 1.85
CA ASP A 87 1.24 0.56 2.44
C ASP A 87 1.34 0.02 3.87
N ILE A 88 2.08 -1.09 4.07
CA ILE A 88 2.30 -1.68 5.39
C ILE A 88 3.74 -2.17 5.52
N ILE A 89 4.36 -1.86 6.64
CA ILE A 89 5.60 -2.46 7.13
C ILE A 89 5.30 -3.22 8.41
N GLU A 90 5.60 -4.51 8.45
CA GLU A 90 5.62 -5.32 9.67
C GLU A 90 7.08 -5.58 10.05
N LYS A 91 7.48 -5.14 11.23
CA LYS A 91 8.82 -5.40 11.78
C LYS A 91 8.71 -6.32 13.01
N LYS A 92 9.50 -7.39 13.00
CA LYS A 92 9.66 -8.33 14.13
C LYS A 92 11.16 -8.57 14.32
N GLY A 93 11.74 -7.95 15.33
CA GLY A 93 13.18 -7.94 15.55
C GLY A 93 13.93 -7.39 14.32
N ASP A 94 14.80 -8.19 13.73
CA ASP A 94 15.58 -7.83 12.54
C ASP A 94 14.91 -8.24 11.21
N VAL A 95 13.68 -8.77 11.26
CA VAL A 95 12.91 -9.11 10.06
C VAL A 95 11.93 -7.99 9.76
N ILE A 96 11.98 -7.49 8.53
CA ILE A 96 11.05 -6.49 8.00
C ILE A 96 10.30 -7.07 6.81
N ASN A 97 8.99 -7.08 6.89
CA ASN A 97 8.09 -7.46 5.84
C ASN A 97 7.48 -6.18 5.23
N LEU A 98 7.73 -5.96 3.94
CA LEU A 98 7.06 -4.96 3.12
C LEU A 98 5.81 -5.60 2.53
N ILE A 99 4.65 -5.05 2.78
CA ILE A 99 3.37 -5.52 2.25
C ILE A 99 2.75 -4.40 1.41
N GLU A 100 2.69 -4.64 0.12
CA GLU A 100 1.98 -3.78 -0.84
C GLU A 100 0.54 -4.30 -1.01
N VAL A 101 -0.43 -3.42 -0.81
CA VAL A 101 -1.86 -3.74 -0.83
C VAL A 101 -2.47 -3.32 -2.16
N LYS A 102 -3.20 -4.23 -2.81
CA LYS A 102 -3.91 -3.93 -4.07
C LYS A 102 -5.32 -4.49 -4.01
N ALA A 103 -6.30 -3.66 -4.38
CA ALA A 103 -7.71 -4.07 -4.48
C ALA A 103 -8.00 -5.04 -5.64
N LYS A 104 -6.96 -5.62 -6.25
CA LYS A 104 -7.09 -6.58 -7.32
C LYS A 104 -7.57 -7.92 -6.77
N SER A 105 -8.67 -8.44 -7.34
CA SER A 105 -9.17 -9.78 -7.04
C SER A 105 -8.17 -10.85 -7.50
N TRP A 106 -7.99 -11.85 -6.65
CA TRP A 106 -7.12 -13.01 -6.86
C TRP A 106 -7.81 -14.28 -6.39
N ASN A 107 -7.75 -15.34 -7.20
CA ASN A 107 -8.17 -16.67 -6.77
C ASN A 107 -6.91 -17.55 -6.59
N PRO A 108 -6.52 -17.90 -5.36
CA PRO A 108 -5.30 -18.67 -5.13
C PRO A 108 -5.34 -20.09 -5.73
N LEU A 109 -6.52 -20.59 -6.10
CA LEU A 109 -6.70 -21.90 -6.71
C LEU A 109 -6.56 -21.89 -8.25
N GLU A 110 -6.78 -20.74 -8.89
CA GLU A 110 -6.85 -20.59 -10.34
C GLU A 110 -5.79 -19.63 -10.90
N ASP A 111 -5.51 -18.56 -10.16
CA ASP A 111 -4.61 -17.51 -10.60
C ASP A 111 -3.15 -17.87 -10.32
N THR A 112 -2.24 -17.46 -11.19
CA THR A 112 -0.82 -17.71 -11.04
C THR A 112 0.02 -16.49 -11.42
N PHE A 113 1.15 -16.29 -10.76
CA PHE A 113 2.14 -15.27 -11.10
C PHE A 113 2.87 -15.56 -12.42
N VAL A 114 2.82 -16.79 -12.86
CA VAL A 114 3.47 -17.24 -14.11
C VAL A 114 2.44 -17.24 -15.26
N SER A 115 2.87 -16.89 -16.43
CA SER A 115 2.04 -16.98 -17.65
C SER A 115 1.66 -18.45 -17.96
N LYS A 116 0.57 -18.66 -18.70
CA LYS A 116 0.08 -20.01 -19.05
C LYS A 116 1.14 -20.90 -19.71
N ASN A 117 2.12 -20.33 -20.40
CA ASN A 117 3.22 -21.07 -21.03
C ASN A 117 4.39 -21.37 -20.08
N GLY A 118 4.33 -20.95 -18.82
CA GLY A 118 5.36 -21.16 -17.82
C GLY A 118 6.66 -20.38 -18.00
N LYS A 119 6.79 -19.58 -19.06
CA LYS A 119 8.06 -18.94 -19.47
C LYS A 119 8.22 -17.49 -19.04
N SER A 120 7.17 -16.84 -18.59
CA SER A 120 7.21 -15.42 -18.21
C SER A 120 6.25 -15.10 -17.09
N THR A 121 6.42 -13.92 -16.48
CA THR A 121 5.47 -13.41 -15.50
C THR A 121 4.14 -13.07 -16.15
N ASN A 122 3.04 -13.38 -15.48
CA ASN A 122 1.70 -13.01 -15.90
C ASN A 122 1.61 -11.48 -16.08
N LYS A 123 1.16 -11.07 -17.29
CA LYS A 123 1.10 -9.64 -17.66
C LYS A 123 0.21 -8.82 -16.75
N ALA A 124 -0.86 -9.40 -16.20
CA ALA A 124 -1.81 -8.73 -15.34
C ALA A 124 -1.26 -8.43 -13.93
N ILE A 125 -0.26 -9.19 -13.46
CA ILE A 125 0.35 -9.02 -12.13
C ILE A 125 1.70 -8.31 -12.22
N ARG A 126 2.36 -8.34 -13.37
CA ARG A 126 3.71 -7.80 -13.57
C ARG A 126 3.90 -6.35 -13.08
N PRO A 127 2.98 -5.39 -13.33
CA PRO A 127 3.14 -4.03 -12.84
C PRO A 127 3.23 -3.96 -11.32
N TYR A 128 2.45 -4.77 -10.60
CA TYR A 128 2.48 -4.82 -9.13
C TYR A 128 3.78 -5.42 -8.60
N LEU A 129 4.33 -6.42 -9.29
CA LEU A 129 5.63 -6.99 -8.94
C LEU A 129 6.78 -5.99 -9.11
N TYR A 130 6.71 -5.16 -10.16
CA TYR A 130 7.71 -4.09 -10.35
C TYR A 130 7.59 -3.01 -9.28
N ASP A 131 6.37 -2.64 -8.90
CA ASP A 131 6.09 -1.70 -7.82
C ASP A 131 6.69 -2.19 -6.50
N VAL A 132 6.35 -3.41 -6.09
CA VAL A 132 6.91 -4.05 -4.88
C VAL A 132 8.43 -4.17 -4.94
N ALA A 133 8.99 -4.55 -6.09
CA ALA A 133 10.43 -4.69 -6.25
C ALA A 133 11.17 -3.35 -6.11
N PHE A 134 10.60 -2.28 -6.68
CA PHE A 134 11.15 -0.94 -6.56
C PHE A 134 11.08 -0.44 -5.11
N GLN A 135 9.94 -0.60 -4.46
CA GLN A 135 9.78 -0.23 -3.05
C GLN A 135 10.77 -0.99 -2.16
N LYS A 136 10.91 -2.31 -2.37
CA LYS A 136 11.89 -3.13 -1.64
C LYS A 136 13.32 -2.63 -1.86
N TYR A 137 13.67 -2.27 -3.09
CA TYR A 137 15.00 -1.74 -3.41
C TYR A 137 15.29 -0.47 -2.61
N VAL A 138 14.37 0.51 -2.63
CA VAL A 138 14.52 1.76 -1.88
C VAL A 138 14.56 1.51 -0.38
N LEU A 139 13.65 0.67 0.13
CA LEU A 139 13.59 0.29 1.55
C LEU A 139 14.93 -0.28 2.04
N VAL A 140 15.52 -1.24 1.31
CA VAL A 140 16.78 -1.87 1.71
C VAL A 140 17.92 -0.85 1.79
N GLN A 141 17.99 0.10 0.86
CA GLN A 141 19.02 1.15 0.90
C GLN A 141 18.75 2.14 2.05
N ALA A 142 17.50 2.58 2.22
CA ALA A 142 17.11 3.48 3.30
C ALA A 142 17.41 2.90 4.68
N LEU A 143 17.17 1.60 4.90
CA LEU A 143 17.48 0.94 6.17
C LEU A 143 18.97 0.96 6.49
N LYS A 144 19.85 0.81 5.50
CA LYS A 144 21.30 0.91 5.70
C LYS A 144 21.73 2.32 6.11
N GLU A 145 21.09 3.35 5.57
CA GLU A 145 21.35 4.74 5.93
C GLU A 145 20.78 5.10 7.31
N MET A 146 19.56 4.62 7.60
CA MET A 146 18.89 4.89 8.87
C MET A 146 19.51 4.16 10.06
N PHE A 147 20.01 2.93 9.85
CA PHE A 147 20.47 2.02 10.88
C PHE A 147 21.75 1.28 10.41
N PRO A 148 22.89 1.98 10.25
CA PRO A 148 24.11 1.41 9.66
C PRO A 148 24.66 0.21 10.44
N GLU A 149 24.39 0.13 11.74
CA GLU A 149 24.87 -0.97 12.60
C GLU A 149 23.95 -2.19 12.60
N LYS A 150 22.78 -2.11 11.92
CA LYS A 150 21.79 -3.22 11.89
C LYS A 150 21.77 -3.90 10.52
N ASN A 151 21.55 -5.20 10.55
CA ASN A 151 21.38 -5.98 9.34
C ASN A 151 19.98 -6.59 9.29
N PHE A 152 19.07 -5.92 8.59
CA PHE A 152 17.69 -6.36 8.46
C PHE A 152 17.51 -7.37 7.33
N LYS A 153 16.72 -8.43 7.60
CA LYS A 153 16.20 -9.30 6.58
C LYS A 153 14.89 -8.73 6.04
N VAL A 154 14.88 -8.29 4.78
CA VAL A 154 13.70 -7.69 4.14
C VAL A 154 13.01 -8.69 3.22
N ASN A 155 11.76 -9.02 3.54
CA ASN A 155 10.85 -9.74 2.66
C ASN A 155 9.87 -8.76 2.02
N ALA A 156 9.28 -9.14 0.87
CA ALA A 156 8.26 -8.34 0.21
C ALA A 156 7.07 -9.20 -0.20
N PHE A 157 5.89 -8.70 0.03
CA PHE A 157 4.61 -9.39 -0.19
C PHE A 157 3.66 -8.49 -0.97
N LEU A 158 2.82 -9.12 -1.77
CA LEU A 158 1.70 -8.49 -2.43
C LEU A 158 0.41 -9.02 -1.80
N MET A 159 -0.33 -8.15 -1.12
CA MET A 159 -1.62 -8.46 -0.52
C MET A 159 -2.73 -8.19 -1.53
N LEU A 160 -3.52 -9.21 -1.84
CA LEU A 160 -4.57 -9.17 -2.85
C LEU A 160 -5.92 -9.57 -2.23
N ALA A 161 -7.02 -9.10 -2.83
CA ALA A 161 -8.37 -9.50 -2.41
C ALA A 161 -8.68 -10.93 -2.85
N ASP A 162 -8.80 -11.86 -1.91
CA ASP A 162 -9.13 -13.27 -2.18
C ASP A 162 -10.60 -13.42 -2.59
N LYS A 163 -10.85 -13.58 -3.89
CA LYS A 163 -12.21 -13.76 -4.44
C LYS A 163 -12.78 -15.17 -4.21
N SER A 164 -12.00 -16.13 -3.72
CA SER A 164 -12.49 -17.46 -3.34
C SER A 164 -13.15 -17.47 -1.97
N LYS A 165 -13.00 -16.40 -1.19
CA LYS A 165 -13.57 -16.23 0.13
C LYS A 165 -14.85 -15.39 0.08
N THR A 166 -15.79 -15.74 0.94
CA THR A 166 -16.99 -14.92 1.17
C THR A 166 -16.79 -14.12 2.44
N ALA A 167 -17.20 -12.85 2.41
CA ALA A 167 -17.17 -12.02 3.61
C ALA A 167 -18.08 -12.64 4.70
N THR A 168 -17.61 -12.62 5.94
CA THR A 168 -18.34 -13.15 7.10
C THR A 168 -19.50 -12.24 7.52
N VAL A 169 -19.54 -11.02 7.00
CA VAL A 169 -20.58 -10.02 7.29
C VAL A 169 -21.20 -9.50 6.00
N ASN A 170 -22.49 -9.21 6.04
CA ASN A 170 -23.19 -8.52 4.96
C ASN A 170 -22.80 -7.04 4.94
N GLY A 171 -22.55 -6.50 3.74
CA GLY A 171 -22.24 -5.08 3.58
C GLY A 171 -20.86 -4.66 4.09
N LEU A 172 -19.85 -5.52 3.98
CA LEU A 172 -18.47 -5.23 4.40
C LEU A 172 -17.98 -3.85 3.91
N ASN A 173 -18.30 -3.47 2.67
CA ASN A 173 -17.96 -2.18 2.10
C ASN A 173 -18.64 -0.99 2.81
N GLN A 174 -19.76 -1.20 3.46
CA GLN A 174 -20.49 -0.15 4.21
C GLN A 174 -19.79 0.20 5.52
N LEU A 175 -18.93 -0.67 6.02
CA LEU A 175 -18.10 -0.42 7.20
C LEU A 175 -16.90 0.52 6.90
N PHE A 176 -16.62 0.78 5.63
CA PHE A 176 -15.54 1.62 5.13
C PHE A 176 -16.11 2.74 4.27
N LYS A 177 -16.63 3.81 4.91
CA LYS A 177 -17.29 4.91 4.21
C LYS A 177 -16.29 5.92 3.70
N ILE A 178 -16.33 6.19 2.40
CA ILE A 178 -15.47 7.21 1.79
C ILE A 178 -16.10 8.58 2.01
N LYS A 179 -15.35 9.46 2.66
CA LYS A 179 -15.68 10.89 2.76
C LYS A 179 -14.82 11.67 1.77
N SER A 180 -15.45 12.13 0.69
CA SER A 180 -14.83 13.05 -0.25
C SER A 180 -14.82 14.45 0.36
N ALA A 181 -13.66 15.07 0.49
CA ALA A 181 -13.55 16.48 0.85
C ALA A 181 -13.17 17.29 -0.40
N PRO A 182 -13.87 18.38 -0.73
CA PRO A 182 -13.45 19.26 -1.81
C PRO A 182 -12.00 19.71 -1.58
N GLN A 183 -11.13 19.51 -2.57
CA GLN A 183 -9.70 19.87 -2.54
C GLN A 183 -8.82 19.10 -1.54
N LYS A 184 -9.32 18.04 -0.89
CA LYS A 184 -8.52 17.18 0.00
C LYS A 184 -8.57 15.72 -0.46
N ARG A 185 -7.54 14.96 -0.08
CA ARG A 185 -7.49 13.51 -0.31
C ARG A 185 -8.73 12.86 0.34
N SER A 186 -9.40 11.95 -0.39
CA SER A 186 -10.51 11.17 0.17
C SER A 186 -10.04 10.43 1.41
N VAL A 187 -10.87 10.44 2.46
CA VAL A 187 -10.60 9.75 3.73
C VAL A 187 -11.63 8.66 3.89
N VAL A 188 -11.20 7.48 4.31
CA VAL A 188 -12.10 6.39 4.67
C VAL A 188 -12.41 6.48 6.15
N GLU A 189 -13.69 6.59 6.49
CA GLU A 189 -14.18 6.43 7.85
C GLU A 189 -14.48 4.94 8.09
N VAL A 190 -13.76 4.36 9.04
CA VAL A 190 -13.90 2.96 9.41
C VAL A 190 -14.91 2.86 10.55
N SER A 191 -15.95 2.03 10.39
CA SER A 191 -16.90 1.76 11.47
C SER A 191 -16.22 1.05 12.64
N PRO A 192 -16.57 1.35 13.90
CA PRO A 192 -16.08 0.60 15.05
C PRO A 192 -16.31 -0.92 14.94
N ASP A 193 -17.42 -1.32 14.33
CA ASP A 193 -17.76 -2.75 14.13
C ASP A 193 -16.84 -3.48 13.15
N ALA A 194 -16.02 -2.74 12.39
CA ALA A 194 -15.09 -3.36 11.45
C ALA A 194 -13.94 -4.10 12.16
N GLY A 195 -13.62 -3.74 13.42
CA GLY A 195 -12.60 -4.40 14.23
C GLY A 195 -12.94 -5.86 14.55
N ASP A 196 -14.21 -6.17 14.75
CA ASP A 196 -14.67 -7.51 15.12
C ASP A 196 -14.52 -8.53 13.98
N ILE A 197 -14.45 -8.06 12.73
CA ILE A 197 -14.31 -8.91 11.54
C ILE A 197 -12.91 -9.52 11.42
N VAL A 198 -11.92 -8.85 11.97
CA VAL A 198 -10.50 -9.25 11.84
C VAL A 198 -10.07 -10.13 13.02
N SER A 199 -10.82 -10.09 14.11
CA SER A 199 -10.55 -10.87 15.34
C SER A 199 -11.21 -12.25 15.36
N SER A 200 -12.03 -12.57 14.37
CA SER A 200 -12.69 -13.88 14.16
C SER A 200 -11.94 -14.65 13.04
#